data_499461a846c36c0af625ea12b79305f1
#
_entry.id   499461a846c36c0af625ea12b79305f1
#
_cell.length_a   1.000
_cell.length_b   1.000
_cell.length_c   1.000
_cell.angle_alpha   90.00
_cell.angle_beta   90.00
_cell.angle_gamma   90.00
#
_symmetry.space_group_name_H-M   'P 1'
#
loop_
_entity.id
_entity.type
_entity.pdbx_description
1 polymer ?
#
loop_
_entity_poly.entity_id
_entity_poly.type
_entity_poly.pdbx_seq_one_letter_code
_entity_poly.pdbx_strand_id
1 'polypeptide(L)'
;YLNNLASALHNEIYRNKREKWSRIITFWTREVPQTMYDARRELLTSFIIFIVSVLIGVISAANDPNFVRLILGNGYVDMTLDNIVNGEPMAVYNVSDEVPMFLGITLNNVMVSFNCFAMGLLTSFGTGYMLLRNGIMIGAFQTFFYQHDLLWESSLAIWLHGTLEIWAII
;
A
#
# COMPACT_ATOMS: atom_id res chain seq x y z
N TYR A 1 -2.43 29.51 -48.98
CA TYR A 1 -3.62 28.77 -48.59
C TYR A 1 -3.26 27.57 -47.69
N LEU A 2 -2.32 26.74 -48.11
CA LEU A 2 -1.86 25.56 -47.35
C LEU A 2 -1.25 25.91 -46.00
N ASN A 3 -0.48 27.01 -45.92
CA ASN A 3 0.15 27.43 -44.67
C ASN A 3 -0.87 27.92 -43.63
N ASN A 4 -1.93 28.60 -44.09
CA ASN A 4 -3.03 29.01 -43.19
C ASN A 4 -3.85 27.83 -42.70
N LEU A 5 -4.04 26.81 -43.54
CA LEU A 5 -4.73 25.57 -43.18
C LEU A 5 -3.89 24.76 -42.18
N ALA A 6 -2.58 24.63 -42.40
CA ALA A 6 -1.65 23.96 -41.48
C ALA A 6 -1.58 24.68 -40.12
N SER A 7 -1.54 26.01 -40.11
CA SER A 7 -1.55 26.81 -38.87
C SER A 7 -2.88 26.69 -38.12
N ALA A 8 -4.00 26.64 -38.83
CA ALA A 8 -5.32 26.46 -38.24
C ALA A 8 -5.45 25.05 -37.57
N LEU A 9 -5.04 24.01 -38.29
CA LEU A 9 -5.01 22.63 -37.78
C LEU A 9 -4.05 22.50 -36.59
N HIS A 10 -2.88 23.06 -36.68
CA HIS A 10 -1.90 23.08 -35.57
C HIS A 10 -2.49 23.77 -34.34
N ASN A 11 -3.09 24.93 -34.48
CA ASN A 11 -3.73 25.65 -33.39
C ASN A 11 -4.95 24.88 -32.79
N GLU A 12 -5.64 24.10 -33.58
CA GLU A 12 -6.80 23.32 -33.12
C GLU A 12 -6.35 22.06 -32.38
N ILE A 13 -5.30 21.40 -32.86
CA ILE A 13 -4.68 20.21 -32.22
C ILE A 13 -3.99 20.59 -30.92
N TYR A 14 -3.22 21.68 -30.92
CA TYR A 14 -2.45 22.14 -29.74
C TYR A 14 -3.15 23.20 -28.91
N ARG A 15 -4.42 23.51 -29.22
CA ARG A 15 -5.22 24.42 -28.39
C ARG A 15 -5.43 23.81 -27.00
N ASN A 16 -4.55 24.17 -26.10
CA ASN A 16 -4.58 23.77 -24.71
C ASN A 16 -5.83 24.38 -24.05
N LYS A 17 -6.95 23.67 -24.10
CA LYS A 17 -8.16 24.07 -23.36
C LYS A 17 -7.82 24.00 -21.89
N ARG A 18 -7.68 25.17 -21.23
CA ARG A 18 -7.57 25.22 -19.78
C ARG A 18 -8.65 24.34 -19.19
N GLU A 19 -8.23 23.27 -18.55
CA GLU A 19 -9.14 22.34 -17.91
C GLU A 19 -9.91 23.08 -16.82
N LYS A 20 -11.23 22.99 -16.87
CA LYS A 20 -12.10 23.64 -15.87
C LYS A 20 -12.02 22.85 -14.57
N TRP A 21 -12.14 23.50 -13.43
CA TRP A 21 -12.24 22.84 -12.11
C TRP A 21 -13.28 21.73 -12.07
N SER A 22 -14.36 21.85 -12.87
CA SER A 22 -15.35 20.79 -13.06
C SER A 22 -14.76 19.45 -13.55
N ARG A 23 -13.59 19.47 -14.21
CA ARG A 23 -12.89 18.25 -14.65
C ARG A 23 -12.43 17.40 -13.47
N ILE A 24 -11.91 18.04 -12.42
CA ILE A 24 -11.47 17.34 -11.20
C ILE A 24 -12.69 16.63 -10.56
N ILE A 25 -13.82 17.32 -10.48
CA ILE A 25 -15.04 16.72 -9.93
C ILE A 25 -15.50 15.55 -10.81
N THR A 26 -15.54 15.73 -12.14
CA THR A 26 -15.93 14.66 -13.08
C THR A 26 -14.98 13.47 -13.00
N PHE A 27 -13.67 13.72 -12.87
CA PHE A 27 -12.67 12.67 -12.70
C PHE A 27 -13.00 11.79 -11.46
N TRP A 28 -13.14 12.40 -10.30
CA TRP A 28 -13.40 11.64 -9.06
C TRP A 28 -14.80 11.05 -8.96
N THR A 29 -15.83 11.68 -9.55
CA THR A 29 -17.22 11.22 -9.42
C THR A 29 -17.68 10.27 -10.52
N ARG A 30 -17.00 10.26 -11.66
CA ARG A 30 -17.38 9.42 -12.81
C ARG A 30 -16.24 8.57 -13.35
N GLU A 31 -15.11 9.17 -13.68
CA GLU A 31 -14.03 8.46 -14.38
C GLU A 31 -13.39 7.40 -13.47
N VAL A 32 -13.05 7.75 -12.22
CA VAL A 32 -12.46 6.81 -11.26
C VAL A 32 -13.43 5.66 -10.93
N PRO A 33 -14.69 5.90 -10.52
CA PRO A 33 -15.63 4.80 -10.26
C PRO A 33 -15.89 3.92 -11.48
N GLN A 34 -15.97 4.51 -12.68
CA GLN A 34 -16.14 3.76 -13.90
C GLN A 34 -14.94 2.85 -14.18
N THR A 35 -13.72 3.38 -14.09
CA THR A 35 -12.50 2.60 -14.28
C THR A 35 -12.39 1.46 -13.26
N MET A 36 -12.71 1.72 -11.99
CA MET A 36 -12.74 0.67 -10.95
C MET A 36 -13.80 -0.40 -11.25
N TYR A 37 -14.96 0.00 -11.72
CA TYR A 37 -16.00 -0.96 -12.12
C TYR A 37 -15.58 -1.81 -13.32
N ASP A 38 -14.94 -1.20 -14.31
CA ASP A 38 -14.46 -1.90 -15.50
C ASP A 38 -13.33 -2.90 -15.14
N ALA A 39 -12.44 -2.52 -14.22
CA ALA A 39 -11.34 -3.34 -13.70
C ALA A 39 -11.72 -4.23 -12.49
N ARG A 40 -13.01 -4.43 -12.20
CA ARG A 40 -13.43 -5.13 -10.96
C ARG A 40 -12.94 -6.57 -10.85
N ARG A 41 -12.71 -7.26 -11.99
CA ARG A 41 -12.20 -8.64 -11.98
C ARG A 41 -10.74 -8.67 -11.58
N GLU A 42 -9.96 -7.76 -12.10
CA GLU A 42 -8.55 -7.58 -11.80
C GLU A 42 -8.37 -7.19 -10.33
N LEU A 43 -9.17 -6.23 -9.86
CA LEU A 43 -9.20 -5.84 -8.44
C LEU A 43 -9.56 -7.02 -7.53
N LEU A 44 -10.58 -7.81 -7.89
CA LEU A 44 -10.95 -8.99 -7.13
C LEU A 44 -9.82 -10.04 -7.10
N THR A 45 -9.15 -10.25 -8.23
CA THR A 45 -8.02 -11.19 -8.33
C THR A 45 -6.87 -10.73 -7.43
N SER A 46 -6.50 -9.45 -7.49
CA SER A 46 -5.47 -8.85 -6.63
C SER A 46 -5.83 -8.99 -5.15
N PHE A 47 -7.08 -8.71 -4.81
CA PHE A 47 -7.59 -8.86 -3.44
C PHE A 47 -7.52 -10.31 -2.95
N ILE A 48 -7.90 -11.29 -3.77
CA ILE A 48 -7.81 -12.72 -3.43
C ILE A 48 -6.34 -13.11 -3.20
N ILE A 49 -5.44 -12.73 -4.10
CA ILE A 49 -4.01 -13.00 -3.96
C ILE A 49 -3.48 -12.42 -2.64
N PHE A 50 -3.85 -11.17 -2.33
CA PHE A 50 -3.44 -10.52 -1.09
C PHE A 50 -3.96 -11.25 0.15
N ILE A 51 -5.24 -11.60 0.21
CA ILE A 51 -5.84 -12.33 1.35
C ILE A 51 -5.19 -13.70 1.52
N VAL A 52 -4.98 -14.45 0.43
CA VAL A 52 -4.27 -15.74 0.49
C VAL A 52 -2.85 -15.55 1.04
N SER A 53 -2.17 -14.49 0.63
CA SER A 53 -0.83 -14.16 1.13
C SER A 53 -0.82 -13.83 2.61
N VAL A 54 -1.82 -13.08 3.10
CA VAL A 54 -2.00 -12.81 4.54
C VAL A 54 -2.20 -14.11 5.31
N LEU A 55 -3.05 -15.01 4.81
CA LEU A 55 -3.30 -16.30 5.45
C LEU A 55 -2.03 -17.17 5.51
N ILE A 56 -1.22 -17.18 4.45
CA ILE A 56 0.09 -17.85 4.44
C ILE A 56 0.97 -17.27 5.55
N GLY A 57 1.06 -15.93 5.66
CA GLY A 57 1.81 -15.25 6.70
C GLY A 57 1.35 -15.64 8.12
N VAL A 58 0.03 -15.64 8.35
CA VAL A 58 -0.58 -16.00 9.63
C VAL A 58 -0.24 -17.47 10.00
N ILE A 59 -0.50 -18.41 9.09
CA ILE A 59 -0.27 -19.83 9.34
C ILE A 59 1.22 -20.11 9.58
N SER A 60 2.11 -19.52 8.77
CA SER A 60 3.53 -19.72 8.91
C SER A 60 4.07 -19.15 10.23
N ALA A 61 3.66 -17.94 10.59
CA ALA A 61 4.08 -17.29 11.84
C ALA A 61 3.50 -18.00 13.09
N ALA A 62 2.30 -18.55 12.99
CA ALA A 62 1.69 -19.31 14.09
C ALA A 62 2.41 -20.63 14.37
N ASN A 63 3.02 -21.24 13.34
CA ASN A 63 3.67 -22.56 13.48
C ASN A 63 5.20 -22.48 13.65
N ASP A 64 5.83 -21.35 13.26
CA ASP A 64 7.29 -21.18 13.36
C ASP A 64 7.63 -19.77 13.85
N PRO A 65 8.10 -19.62 15.11
CA PRO A 65 8.54 -18.33 15.65
C PRO A 65 9.72 -17.70 14.87
N ASN A 66 10.55 -18.52 14.20
CA ASN A 66 11.66 -18.00 13.39
C ASN A 66 11.15 -17.34 12.11
N PHE A 67 9.98 -17.74 11.63
CA PHE A 67 9.37 -17.13 10.44
C PHE A 67 9.11 -15.63 10.63
N VAL A 68 8.63 -15.23 11.82
CA VAL A 68 8.42 -13.81 12.17
C VAL A 68 9.74 -13.04 12.06
N ARG A 69 10.83 -13.59 12.60
CA ARG A 69 12.17 -12.98 12.52
C ARG A 69 12.70 -12.89 11.10
N LEU A 70 12.40 -13.90 10.28
CA LEU A 70 12.77 -13.90 8.86
C LEU A 70 12.06 -12.79 8.08
N ILE A 71 10.79 -12.55 8.37
CA ILE A 71 9.96 -11.58 7.64
C ILE A 71 10.14 -10.15 8.14
N LEU A 72 10.10 -9.94 9.46
CA LEU A 72 10.17 -8.61 10.10
C LEU A 72 11.61 -8.17 10.40
N GLY A 73 12.55 -9.12 10.44
CA GLY A 73 13.94 -8.90 10.81
C GLY A 73 14.19 -8.99 12.31
N ASN A 74 15.39 -9.49 12.68
CA ASN A 74 15.76 -9.70 14.08
C ASN A 74 15.72 -8.39 14.88
N GLY A 75 16.26 -7.31 14.32
CA GLY A 75 16.32 -6.01 15.01
C GLY A 75 14.95 -5.46 15.37
N TYR A 76 13.97 -5.57 14.47
CA TYR A 76 12.60 -5.15 14.74
C TYR A 76 11.94 -6.00 15.82
N VAL A 77 12.09 -7.32 15.73
CA VAL A 77 11.49 -8.25 16.71
C VAL A 77 12.10 -8.06 18.10
N ASP A 78 13.43 -7.97 18.20
CA ASP A 78 14.13 -7.79 19.47
C ASP A 78 13.74 -6.46 20.12
N MET A 79 13.76 -5.37 19.37
CA MET A 79 13.33 -4.05 19.84
C MET A 79 11.87 -4.05 20.33
N THR A 80 10.99 -4.72 19.59
CA THR A 80 9.56 -4.79 19.98
C THR A 80 9.37 -5.62 21.25
N LEU A 81 10.08 -6.73 21.39
CA LEU A 81 10.05 -7.55 22.61
C LEU A 81 10.56 -6.76 23.83
N ASP A 82 11.65 -6.01 23.70
CA ASP A 82 12.16 -5.13 24.75
C ASP A 82 11.13 -4.06 25.14
N ASN A 83 10.46 -3.44 24.16
CA ASN A 83 9.40 -2.47 24.41
C ASN A 83 8.19 -3.09 25.13
N ILE A 84 7.80 -4.32 24.78
CA ILE A 84 6.73 -5.07 25.45
C ILE A 84 7.09 -5.31 26.93
N VAL A 85 8.32 -5.74 27.21
CA VAL A 85 8.82 -5.94 28.59
C VAL A 85 8.80 -4.65 29.39
N ASN A 86 9.11 -3.51 28.76
CA ASN A 86 9.10 -2.19 29.40
C ASN A 86 7.69 -1.60 29.57
N GLY A 87 6.64 -2.28 29.09
CA GLY A 87 5.25 -1.82 29.16
C GLY A 87 4.87 -0.77 28.11
N GLU A 88 5.70 -0.56 27.11
CA GLU A 88 5.47 0.37 25.99
C GLU A 88 5.55 -0.32 24.63
N PRO A 89 4.66 -1.28 24.34
CA PRO A 89 4.75 -2.13 23.14
C PRO A 89 4.73 -1.35 21.81
N MET A 90 4.12 -0.17 21.82
CA MET A 90 4.03 0.70 20.66
C MET A 90 5.04 1.86 20.68
N ALA A 91 6.09 1.78 21.54
CA ALA A 91 7.11 2.82 21.66
C ALA A 91 7.80 3.12 20.32
N VAL A 92 7.93 2.12 19.43
CA VAL A 92 8.42 2.33 18.05
C VAL A 92 7.66 3.44 17.32
N TYR A 93 6.37 3.57 17.62
CA TYR A 93 5.49 4.58 17.01
C TYR A 93 5.43 5.88 17.83
N ASN A 94 5.99 5.91 19.06
CA ASN A 94 5.94 7.07 19.95
C ASN A 94 7.30 7.80 20.09
N VAL A 95 8.41 7.20 19.63
CA VAL A 95 9.79 7.68 19.86
C VAL A 95 10.19 8.86 18.96
N SER A 96 9.49 9.09 17.86
CA SER A 96 9.75 10.22 16.96
C SER A 96 8.66 11.28 17.09
N ASP A 97 9.03 12.55 16.93
CA ASP A 97 8.03 13.62 16.77
C ASP A 97 6.98 13.18 15.74
N GLU A 98 5.71 13.40 16.02
CA GLU A 98 4.58 12.91 15.21
C GLU A 98 4.72 13.23 13.72
N VAL A 99 5.26 14.39 13.39
CA VAL A 99 5.43 14.86 12.00
C VAL A 99 6.49 14.08 11.23
N PRO A 100 7.73 13.89 11.73
CA PRO A 100 8.73 13.04 11.04
C PRO A 100 8.27 11.60 10.86
N MET A 101 7.60 11.04 11.85
CA MET A 101 7.06 9.68 11.75
C MET A 101 5.97 9.57 10.68
N PHE A 102 4.98 10.48 10.70
CA PHE A 102 3.94 10.55 9.69
C PHE A 102 4.53 10.67 8.27
N LEU A 103 5.49 11.57 8.09
CA LEU A 103 6.18 11.73 6.80
C LEU A 103 6.95 10.48 6.40
N GLY A 104 7.64 9.83 7.35
CA GLY A 104 8.37 8.59 7.10
C GLY A 104 7.45 7.46 6.63
N ILE A 105 6.34 7.23 7.33
CA ILE A 105 5.34 6.24 6.96
C ILE A 105 4.72 6.58 5.59
N THR A 106 4.33 7.83 5.39
CA THR A 106 3.73 8.28 4.12
C THR A 106 4.69 8.08 2.95
N LEU A 107 5.96 8.47 3.09
CA LEU A 107 6.96 8.28 2.05
C LEU A 107 7.22 6.80 1.75
N ASN A 108 7.30 5.97 2.80
CA ASN A 108 7.43 4.52 2.62
C ASN A 108 6.25 3.96 1.82
N ASN A 109 5.03 4.35 2.16
CA ASN A 109 3.80 3.88 1.52
C ASN A 109 3.71 4.31 0.05
N VAL A 110 4.07 5.56 -0.24
CA VAL A 110 4.19 6.08 -1.62
C VAL A 110 5.23 5.27 -2.41
N MET A 111 6.39 4.98 -1.80
CA MET A 111 7.45 4.17 -2.45
C MET A 111 6.97 2.74 -2.73
N VAL A 112 6.29 2.10 -1.79
CA VAL A 112 5.74 0.74 -1.97
C VAL A 112 4.71 0.73 -3.10
N SER A 113 3.77 1.67 -3.12
CA SER A 113 2.76 1.80 -4.16
C SER A 113 3.39 2.08 -5.53
N PHE A 114 4.38 2.97 -5.58
CA PHE A 114 5.12 3.24 -6.81
C PHE A 114 5.90 2.02 -7.33
N ASN A 115 6.55 1.28 -6.44
CA ASN A 115 7.25 0.04 -6.79
C ASN A 115 6.27 -1.02 -7.32
N CYS A 116 5.10 -1.16 -6.70
CA CYS A 116 4.05 -2.06 -7.15
C CYS A 116 3.61 -1.71 -8.58
N PHE A 117 3.34 -0.42 -8.83
CA PHE A 117 3.01 0.10 -10.15
C PHE A 117 4.14 -0.15 -11.17
N ALA A 118 5.37 0.21 -10.84
CA ALA A 118 6.53 0.05 -11.72
C ALA A 118 6.78 -1.44 -12.08
N MET A 119 6.65 -2.33 -11.11
CA MET A 119 6.76 -3.77 -11.33
C MET A 119 5.61 -4.29 -12.19
N GLY A 120 4.41 -3.74 -12.04
CA GLY A 120 3.24 -4.05 -12.87
C GLY A 120 3.39 -3.64 -14.33
N LEU A 121 4.08 -2.54 -14.60
CA LEU A 121 4.42 -2.12 -15.97
C LEU A 121 5.38 -3.11 -16.66
N LEU A 122 6.27 -3.74 -15.91
CA LEU A 122 7.22 -4.69 -16.45
C LEU A 122 6.56 -6.05 -16.71
N THR A 123 5.82 -6.56 -15.75
CA THR A 123 5.10 -7.83 -15.85
C THR A 123 3.98 -7.93 -14.81
N SER A 124 2.85 -8.55 -15.16
CA SER A 124 1.80 -8.90 -14.18
C SER A 124 2.31 -9.73 -12.99
N PHE A 125 3.40 -10.47 -13.22
CA PHE A 125 4.07 -11.26 -12.19
C PHE A 125 4.72 -10.39 -11.11
N GLY A 126 5.22 -9.21 -11.49
CA GLY A 126 5.81 -8.24 -10.57
C GLY A 126 4.81 -7.73 -9.54
N THR A 127 3.61 -7.35 -9.97
CA THR A 127 2.53 -6.94 -9.07
C THR A 127 2.13 -8.09 -8.13
N GLY A 128 1.96 -9.31 -8.67
CA GLY A 128 1.63 -10.50 -7.87
C GLY A 128 2.67 -10.77 -6.77
N TYR A 129 3.96 -10.63 -7.09
CA TYR A 129 5.06 -10.77 -6.11
C TYR A 129 4.97 -9.70 -5.01
N MET A 130 4.71 -8.45 -5.37
CA MET A 130 4.57 -7.36 -4.39
C MET A 130 3.37 -7.57 -3.46
N LEU A 131 2.23 -8.01 -4.01
CA LEU A 131 1.05 -8.37 -3.21
C LEU A 131 1.35 -9.50 -2.24
N LEU A 132 2.02 -10.56 -2.71
CA LEU A 132 2.40 -11.71 -1.92
C LEU A 132 3.33 -11.32 -0.77
N ARG A 133 4.38 -10.55 -1.05
CA ARG A 133 5.33 -10.09 -0.05
C ARG A 133 4.65 -9.24 1.04
N ASN A 134 3.85 -8.25 0.63
CA ASN A 134 3.18 -7.36 1.58
C ASN A 134 2.10 -8.09 2.39
N GLY A 135 1.34 -9.00 1.76
CA GLY A 135 0.35 -9.83 2.46
C GLY A 135 0.99 -10.73 3.51
N ILE A 136 2.06 -11.44 3.18
CA ILE A 136 2.80 -12.29 4.13
C ILE A 136 3.34 -11.46 5.29
N MET A 137 3.89 -10.29 5.02
CA MET A 137 4.42 -9.39 6.04
C MET A 137 3.32 -8.97 7.03
N ILE A 138 2.16 -8.56 6.54
CA ILE A 138 1.02 -8.17 7.40
C ILE A 138 0.52 -9.36 8.21
N GLY A 139 0.40 -10.54 7.61
CA GLY A 139 0.01 -11.76 8.31
C GLY A 139 0.97 -12.13 9.44
N ALA A 140 2.28 -12.11 9.17
CA ALA A 140 3.31 -12.38 10.17
C ALA A 140 3.29 -11.34 11.31
N PHE A 141 3.16 -10.05 10.97
CA PHE A 141 3.08 -8.96 11.93
C PHE A 141 1.88 -9.11 12.88
N GLN A 142 0.69 -9.29 12.34
CA GLN A 142 -0.53 -9.42 13.16
C GLN A 142 -0.47 -10.66 14.06
N THR A 143 0.07 -11.77 13.57
CA THR A 143 0.23 -13.00 14.36
C THR A 143 1.23 -12.80 15.49
N PHE A 144 2.33 -12.11 15.25
CA PHE A 144 3.33 -11.78 16.28
C PHE A 144 2.71 -10.97 17.42
N PHE A 145 1.97 -9.93 17.12
CA PHE A 145 1.29 -9.13 18.15
C PHE A 145 0.12 -9.87 18.81
N TYR A 146 -0.59 -10.72 18.08
CA TYR A 146 -1.62 -11.61 18.66
C TYR A 146 -1.03 -12.54 19.72
N GLN A 147 0.14 -13.11 19.48
CA GLN A 147 0.82 -14.00 20.43
C GLN A 147 1.28 -13.29 21.73
N HIS A 148 1.30 -11.96 21.71
CA HIS A 148 1.66 -11.12 22.87
C HIS A 148 0.47 -10.35 23.46
N ASP A 149 -0.77 -10.76 23.12
CA ASP A 149 -2.03 -10.13 23.55
C ASP A 149 -2.18 -8.64 23.15
N LEU A 150 -1.51 -8.23 22.08
CA LEU A 150 -1.46 -6.84 21.56
C LEU A 150 -2.11 -6.70 20.17
N LEU A 151 -3.03 -7.61 19.82
CA LEU A 151 -3.67 -7.59 18.49
C LEU A 151 -4.45 -6.29 18.25
N TRP A 152 -5.14 -5.79 19.26
CA TRP A 152 -5.98 -4.60 19.12
C TRP A 152 -5.14 -3.34 18.87
N GLU A 153 -4.11 -3.14 19.68
CA GLU A 153 -3.19 -2.01 19.59
C GLU A 153 -2.44 -2.02 18.25
N SER A 154 -1.92 -3.18 17.86
CA SER A 154 -1.23 -3.33 16.58
C SER A 154 -2.14 -3.15 15.37
N SER A 155 -3.39 -3.61 15.47
CA SER A 155 -4.39 -3.41 14.43
C SER A 155 -4.71 -1.94 14.25
N LEU A 156 -4.95 -1.19 15.33
CA LEU A 156 -5.19 0.24 15.26
C LEU A 156 -4.00 0.98 14.63
N ALA A 157 -2.77 0.62 15.02
CA ALA A 157 -1.56 1.25 14.46
C ALA A 157 -1.44 1.00 12.94
N ILE A 158 -1.67 -0.24 12.48
CA ILE A 158 -1.59 -0.56 11.05
C ILE A 158 -2.76 0.04 10.27
N TRP A 159 -4.00 -0.21 10.73
CA TRP A 159 -5.16 0.15 9.93
C TRP A 159 -5.38 1.66 9.84
N LEU A 160 -4.95 2.41 10.84
CA LEU A 160 -5.02 3.88 10.81
C LEU A 160 -4.16 4.47 9.67
N HIS A 161 -2.97 3.92 9.45
CA HIS A 161 -2.01 4.43 8.47
C HIS A 161 -1.98 3.61 7.18
N GLY A 162 -2.13 2.30 7.28
CA GLY A 162 -1.94 1.34 6.19
C GLY A 162 -3.19 1.04 5.35
N THR A 163 -4.39 1.46 5.78
CA THR A 163 -5.60 1.15 5.01
C THR A 163 -5.54 1.72 3.59
N LEU A 164 -5.14 2.98 3.45
CA LEU A 164 -5.00 3.62 2.15
C LEU A 164 -3.88 2.99 1.32
N GLU A 165 -2.79 2.57 1.96
CA GLU A 165 -1.67 1.89 1.31
C GLU A 165 -2.09 0.53 0.77
N ILE A 166 -2.75 -0.28 1.59
CA ILE A 166 -3.23 -1.61 1.19
C ILE A 166 -4.16 -1.50 -0.02
N TRP A 167 -5.08 -0.53 -0.01
CA TRP A 167 -5.94 -0.26 -1.15
C TRP A 167 -5.19 0.23 -2.39
N ALA A 168 -4.11 0.95 -2.21
CA ALA A 168 -3.29 1.44 -3.32
C ALA A 168 -2.40 0.34 -3.96
N ILE A 169 -2.13 -0.74 -3.22
CA ILE A 169 -1.35 -1.89 -3.71
C ILE A 169 -2.25 -2.92 -4.42
N ILE A 170 -3.49 -3.08 -3.96
CA ILE A 170 -4.50 -3.98 -4.54
C ILE A 170 -5.06 -3.41 -5.85
#